data_36cff57a042a076b55a053b3cb312d09
#
_entry.id   36cff57a042a076b55a053b3cb312d09
#
_cell.length_a   1.000
_cell.length_b   1.000
_cell.length_c   1.000
_cell.angle_alpha   90.00
_cell.angle_beta   90.00
_cell.angle_gamma   90.00
#
_symmetry.space_group_name_H-M   'P 1'
#
loop_
_entity.id
_entity.type
_entity.pdbx_description
1 polymer ?
#
loop_
_entity_poly.entity_id
_entity_poly.type
_entity_poly.pdbx_seq_one_letter_code
_entity_poly.pdbx_strand_id
1 'polypeptide(L)'
;MPSTYAHRRFGADVLVQLPRELREKITPYRPLYDMGLHGPDLMFYYRALQSNPVNRLGNAMHEQPGRVFFTRARGVVNTARNKNAALAYALGFVCHFALDSTCHPFVEQFTRESGVTHCEIETEFDNMLLRRDGYDPLTFFTASHIH
;
A
#
# COMPACT_ATOMS: atom_id res chain seq x y z
N MET A 1 -3.33 -11.56 3.26
CA MET A 1 -2.60 -10.39 3.80
C MET A 1 -1.83 -9.79 2.66
N PRO A 2 -1.85 -8.50 2.52
CA PRO A 2 -1.25 -7.83 1.36
C PRO A 2 0.26 -7.92 1.37
N SER A 3 0.81 -7.92 0.18
CA SER A 3 2.22 -7.89 -0.14
C SER A 3 2.87 -6.57 0.34
N THR A 4 3.38 -6.57 1.57
CA THR A 4 3.92 -5.38 2.23
C THR A 4 5.17 -4.87 1.53
N TYR A 5 6.05 -5.79 1.11
CA TYR A 5 7.31 -5.42 0.47
C TYR A 5 7.09 -4.91 -0.97
N ALA A 6 6.21 -5.53 -1.73
CA ALA A 6 5.91 -5.08 -3.09
C ALA A 6 5.35 -3.65 -3.11
N HIS A 7 4.44 -3.31 -2.21
CA HIS A 7 3.92 -1.95 -2.09
C HIS A 7 5.00 -0.93 -1.76
N ARG A 8 5.86 -1.24 -0.78
CA ARG A 8 7.00 -0.39 -0.42
C ARG A 8 7.95 -0.19 -1.60
N ARG A 9 8.32 -1.28 -2.28
CA ARG A 9 9.24 -1.26 -3.40
C ARG A 9 8.68 -0.44 -4.57
N PHE A 10 7.44 -0.73 -4.96
CA PHE A 10 6.75 0.01 -6.01
C PHE A 10 6.67 1.52 -5.69
N GLY A 11 6.27 1.87 -4.47
CA GLY A 11 6.20 3.27 -4.06
C GLY A 11 7.56 3.97 -4.05
N ALA A 12 8.64 3.26 -3.69
CA ALA A 12 10.00 3.81 -3.77
C ALA A 12 10.40 4.08 -5.23
N ASP A 13 10.10 3.16 -6.15
CA ASP A 13 10.37 3.33 -7.58
C ASP A 13 9.56 4.48 -8.19
N VAL A 14 8.29 4.62 -7.81
CA VAL A 14 7.44 5.76 -8.23
C VAL A 14 8.00 7.08 -7.71
N LEU A 15 8.39 7.13 -6.43
CA LEU A 15 8.85 8.38 -5.81
C LEU A 15 10.05 9.01 -6.55
N VAL A 16 11.00 8.19 -7.00
CA VAL A 16 12.17 8.70 -7.74
C VAL A 16 11.81 9.21 -9.13
N GLN A 17 10.71 8.73 -9.71
CA GLN A 17 10.22 9.11 -11.03
C GLN A 17 9.26 10.32 -10.99
N LEU A 18 8.78 10.73 -9.82
CA LEU A 18 7.92 11.91 -9.71
C LEU A 18 8.62 13.17 -10.21
N PRO A 19 7.86 14.13 -10.80
CA PRO A 19 8.39 15.44 -11.12
C PRO A 19 9.11 16.05 -9.90
N ARG A 20 10.25 16.68 -10.16
CA ARG A 20 11.12 17.23 -9.10
C ARG A 20 10.38 18.07 -8.08
N GLU A 21 9.54 18.99 -8.55
CA GLU A 21 8.77 19.88 -7.68
C GLU A 21 7.85 19.11 -6.71
N LEU A 22 7.18 18.07 -7.20
CA LEU A 22 6.28 17.25 -6.38
C LEU A 22 7.08 16.41 -5.37
N ARG A 23 8.18 15.80 -5.83
CA ARG A 23 9.07 15.02 -4.97
C ARG A 23 9.64 15.86 -3.83
N GLU A 24 10.10 17.08 -4.11
CA GLU A 24 10.64 17.99 -3.11
C GLU A 24 9.58 18.37 -2.05
N LYS A 25 8.31 18.51 -2.44
CA LYS A 25 7.20 18.80 -1.51
C LYS A 25 6.90 17.66 -0.54
N ILE A 26 7.02 16.41 -0.99
CA ILE A 26 6.61 15.25 -0.19
C ILE A 26 7.75 14.55 0.52
N THR A 27 8.98 14.67 0.06
CA THR A 27 10.16 14.03 0.67
C THR A 27 10.31 14.33 2.17
N PRO A 28 10.07 15.56 2.68
CA PRO A 28 10.11 15.83 4.12
C PRO A 28 9.07 15.05 4.93
N TYR A 29 8.06 14.50 4.26
CA TYR A 29 6.96 13.72 4.86
C TYR A 29 7.01 12.26 4.43
N ARG A 30 8.21 11.75 4.16
CA ARG A 30 8.43 10.37 3.71
C ARG A 30 7.74 9.32 4.58
N PRO A 31 7.74 9.40 5.92
CA PRO A 31 7.02 8.42 6.74
C PRO A 31 5.52 8.37 6.44
N LEU A 32 4.88 9.50 6.14
CA LEU A 32 3.45 9.52 5.76
C LEU A 32 3.21 8.95 4.37
N TYR A 33 4.13 9.20 3.42
CA TYR A 33 4.08 8.57 2.11
C TYR A 33 4.20 7.05 2.24
N ASP A 34 5.19 6.57 3.00
CA ASP A 34 5.42 5.14 3.23
C ASP A 34 4.23 4.47 3.93
N MET A 35 3.62 5.15 4.90
CA MET A 35 2.37 4.68 5.52
C MET A 35 1.23 4.59 4.50
N GLY A 36 1.10 5.58 3.62
CA GLY A 36 0.10 5.59 2.54
C GLY A 36 0.25 4.44 1.56
N LEU A 37 1.48 3.94 1.32
CA LEU A 37 1.75 2.80 0.43
C LEU A 37 1.03 1.52 0.86
N HIS A 38 0.62 1.42 2.10
CA HIS A 38 -0.14 0.26 2.62
C HIS A 38 -1.66 0.49 2.55
N GLY A 39 -2.11 1.67 2.18
CA GLY A 39 -3.53 1.95 1.98
C GLY A 39 -4.40 1.51 3.16
N PRO A 40 -5.53 0.84 2.90
CA PRO A 40 -6.41 0.32 3.94
C PRO A 40 -5.88 -0.95 4.64
N ASP A 41 -4.82 -1.56 4.13
CA ASP A 41 -4.25 -2.82 4.65
C ASP A 41 -3.74 -2.69 6.08
N LEU A 42 -3.28 -1.49 6.47
CA LEU A 42 -2.90 -1.21 7.85
C LEU A 42 -4.01 -1.54 8.86
N MET A 43 -5.27 -1.47 8.42
CA MET A 43 -6.42 -1.77 9.27
C MET A 43 -6.52 -3.25 9.63
N PHE A 44 -5.94 -4.14 8.82
CA PHE A 44 -5.95 -5.59 9.07
C PHE A 44 -4.98 -6.02 10.16
N TYR A 45 -3.98 -5.21 10.48
CA TYR A 45 -3.06 -5.47 11.58
C TYR A 45 -3.67 -5.14 12.95
N TYR A 46 -4.73 -4.31 13.01
CA TYR A 46 -5.38 -3.98 14.27
C TYR A 46 -6.22 -5.17 14.75
N ARG A 47 -5.79 -5.78 15.88
CA ARG A 47 -6.44 -6.97 16.46
C ARG A 47 -6.74 -8.03 15.39
N ALA A 48 -5.74 -8.41 14.63
CA ALA A 48 -5.82 -9.23 13.41
C ALA A 48 -6.57 -10.57 13.59
N LEU A 49 -6.57 -11.13 14.80
CA LEU A 49 -7.23 -12.41 15.10
C LEU A 49 -8.72 -12.27 15.46
N GLN A 50 -9.27 -11.06 15.47
CA GLN A 50 -10.65 -10.78 15.87
C GLN A 50 -11.32 -9.87 14.86
N SER A 51 -12.53 -10.24 14.44
CA SER A 51 -13.36 -9.32 13.65
C SER A 51 -13.71 -8.08 14.48
N ASN A 52 -13.40 -6.91 13.94
CA ASN A 52 -13.62 -5.62 14.62
C ASN A 52 -14.02 -4.53 13.61
N PRO A 53 -14.52 -3.37 14.07
CA PRO A 53 -14.93 -2.28 13.17
C PRO A 53 -13.84 -1.77 12.25
N VAL A 54 -12.56 -1.81 12.67
CA VAL A 54 -11.41 -1.33 11.88
C VAL A 54 -11.15 -2.26 10.69
N ASN A 55 -11.11 -3.58 10.93
CA ASN A 55 -10.96 -4.55 9.85
C ASN A 55 -12.14 -4.48 8.85
N ARG A 56 -13.38 -4.30 9.37
CA ARG A 56 -14.55 -4.13 8.49
C ARG A 56 -14.46 -2.87 7.63
N LEU A 57 -13.93 -1.78 8.16
CA LEU A 57 -13.68 -0.58 7.37
C LEU A 57 -12.64 -0.84 6.28
N GLY A 58 -11.54 -1.53 6.59
CA GLY A 58 -10.54 -1.95 5.61
C GLY A 58 -11.14 -2.72 4.45
N ASN A 59 -11.96 -3.73 4.74
CA ASN A 59 -12.68 -4.50 3.71
C ASN A 59 -13.61 -3.61 2.87
N ALA A 60 -14.43 -2.79 3.53
CA ALA A 60 -15.34 -1.89 2.82
C ALA A 60 -14.62 -0.90 1.90
N MET A 61 -13.39 -0.48 2.25
CA MET A 61 -12.57 0.39 1.39
C MET A 61 -12.06 -0.35 0.15
N HIS A 62 -11.72 -1.63 0.24
CA HIS A 62 -11.33 -2.44 -0.93
C HIS A 62 -12.51 -2.71 -1.88
N GLU A 63 -13.71 -2.83 -1.35
CA GLU A 63 -14.92 -3.09 -2.14
C GLU A 63 -15.45 -1.85 -2.86
N GLN A 64 -15.09 -0.64 -2.41
CA GLN A 64 -15.57 0.60 -3.00
C GLN A 64 -14.73 1.06 -4.18
N PRO A 65 -15.35 1.70 -5.18
CA PRO A 65 -14.60 2.35 -6.26
C PRO A 65 -13.62 3.39 -5.70
N GLY A 66 -12.36 3.35 -6.15
CA GLY A 66 -11.29 4.25 -5.68
C GLY A 66 -11.67 5.74 -5.75
N ARG A 67 -12.50 6.15 -6.73
CA ARG A 67 -13.01 7.53 -6.85
C ARG A 67 -13.69 8.04 -5.58
N VAL A 68 -14.34 7.18 -4.80
CA VAL A 68 -15.03 7.57 -3.56
C VAL A 68 -14.00 8.04 -2.53
N PHE A 69 -12.95 7.26 -2.34
CA PHE A 69 -11.84 7.62 -1.46
C PHE A 69 -11.11 8.87 -1.96
N PHE A 70 -10.68 8.90 -3.22
CA PHE A 70 -9.85 10.00 -3.74
C PHE A 70 -10.59 11.33 -3.81
N THR A 71 -11.89 11.33 -4.03
CA THR A 71 -12.70 12.57 -3.95
C THR A 71 -12.68 13.16 -2.53
N ARG A 72 -12.82 12.31 -1.52
CA ARG A 72 -12.74 12.75 -0.11
C ARG A 72 -11.33 13.15 0.29
N ALA A 73 -10.32 12.36 -0.09
CA ALA A 73 -8.91 12.65 0.18
C ALA A 73 -8.49 14.01 -0.40
N ARG A 74 -8.92 14.35 -1.63
CA ARG A 74 -8.70 15.68 -2.22
C ARG A 74 -9.27 16.80 -1.34
N GLY A 75 -10.46 16.62 -0.81
CA GLY A 75 -11.07 17.59 0.12
C GLY A 75 -10.21 17.79 1.37
N VAL A 76 -9.77 16.67 1.98
CA VAL A 76 -8.90 16.70 3.17
C VAL A 76 -7.56 17.36 2.87
N VAL A 77 -6.90 17.05 1.76
CA VAL A 77 -5.62 17.67 1.35
C VAL A 77 -5.78 19.17 1.21
N ASN A 78 -6.87 19.64 0.59
CA ASN A 78 -7.11 21.07 0.36
C ASN A 78 -7.35 21.87 1.64
N THR A 79 -7.91 21.22 2.68
CA THR A 79 -8.27 21.87 3.95
C THR A 79 -7.29 21.57 5.08
N ALA A 80 -6.35 20.63 4.89
CA ALA A 80 -5.38 20.25 5.90
C ALA A 80 -4.49 21.44 6.32
N ARG A 81 -4.18 21.52 7.63
CA ARG A 81 -3.23 22.51 8.17
C ARG A 81 -1.85 22.35 7.50
N ASN A 82 -1.41 21.10 7.28
CA ASN A 82 -0.19 20.81 6.53
C ASN A 82 -0.56 20.04 5.25
N LYS A 83 -0.74 20.80 4.17
CA LYS A 83 -1.16 20.25 2.88
C LYS A 83 -0.14 19.27 2.29
N ASN A 84 1.16 19.54 2.46
CA ASN A 84 2.21 18.66 1.91
C ASN A 84 2.27 17.31 2.65
N ALA A 85 2.06 17.32 3.97
CA ALA A 85 1.94 16.10 4.76
C ALA A 85 0.74 15.25 4.32
N ALA A 86 -0.43 15.88 4.19
CA ALA A 86 -1.63 15.19 3.70
C ALA A 86 -1.48 14.69 2.27
N LEU A 87 -0.82 15.47 1.41
CA LEU A 87 -0.52 15.09 0.03
C LEU A 87 0.43 13.89 -0.03
N ALA A 88 1.48 13.86 0.82
CA ALA A 88 2.40 12.72 0.87
C ALA A 88 1.66 11.41 1.18
N TYR A 89 0.82 11.40 2.22
CA TYR A 89 0.00 10.23 2.54
C TYR A 89 -0.94 9.84 1.39
N ALA A 90 -1.63 10.82 0.80
CA ALA A 90 -2.56 10.57 -0.30
C ALA A 90 -1.86 10.00 -1.54
N LEU A 91 -0.65 10.46 -1.87
CA LEU A 91 0.13 9.94 -2.99
C LEU A 91 0.64 8.52 -2.72
N GLY A 92 1.05 8.21 -1.49
CA GLY A 92 1.32 6.82 -1.10
C GLY A 92 0.10 5.92 -1.31
N PHE A 93 -1.08 6.40 -0.90
CA PHE A 93 -2.33 5.66 -1.09
C PHE A 93 -2.70 5.48 -2.58
N VAL A 94 -2.39 6.47 -3.43
CA VAL A 94 -2.52 6.32 -4.90
C VAL A 94 -1.63 5.19 -5.41
N CYS A 95 -0.40 5.08 -4.92
CA CYS A 95 0.50 3.99 -5.30
C CYS A 95 -0.06 2.63 -4.87
N HIS A 96 -0.56 2.52 -3.63
CA HIS A 96 -1.24 1.31 -3.17
C HIS A 96 -2.36 0.90 -4.12
N PHE A 97 -3.31 1.81 -4.36
CA PHE A 97 -4.45 1.56 -5.23
C PHE A 97 -4.03 1.17 -6.66
N ALA A 98 -3.01 1.83 -7.21
CA ALA A 98 -2.52 1.55 -8.56
C ALA A 98 -1.94 0.14 -8.66
N LEU A 99 -1.14 -0.28 -7.67
CA LEU A 99 -0.57 -1.63 -7.64
C LEU A 99 -1.66 -2.69 -7.48
N ASP A 100 -2.54 -2.53 -6.48
CA ASP A 100 -3.63 -3.46 -6.20
C ASP A 100 -4.56 -3.63 -7.39
N SER A 101 -5.07 -2.53 -7.94
CA SER A 101 -6.00 -2.58 -9.07
C SER A 101 -5.40 -3.20 -10.32
N THR A 102 -4.07 -3.18 -10.45
CA THR A 102 -3.36 -3.79 -11.57
C THR A 102 -3.06 -5.26 -11.32
N CYS A 103 -2.65 -5.63 -10.10
CA CYS A 103 -2.18 -6.98 -9.79
C CYS A 103 -3.30 -7.95 -9.40
N HIS A 104 -4.32 -7.50 -8.67
CA HIS A 104 -5.39 -8.38 -8.17
C HIS A 104 -6.10 -9.21 -9.25
N PRO A 105 -6.42 -8.70 -10.45
CA PRO A 105 -7.01 -9.54 -11.50
C PRO A 105 -6.15 -10.77 -11.86
N PHE A 106 -4.81 -10.61 -11.87
CA PHE A 106 -3.88 -11.72 -12.13
C PHE A 106 -3.82 -12.69 -10.95
N VAL A 107 -3.75 -12.16 -9.73
CA VAL A 107 -3.72 -12.98 -8.50
C VAL A 107 -5.01 -13.79 -8.40
N GLU A 108 -6.16 -13.19 -8.63
CA GLU A 108 -7.46 -13.87 -8.60
C GLU A 108 -7.59 -14.94 -9.69
N GLN A 109 -7.11 -14.65 -10.90
CA GLN A 109 -7.09 -15.64 -11.98
C GLN A 109 -6.21 -16.82 -11.59
N PHE A 110 -4.99 -16.57 -11.13
CA PHE A 110 -4.05 -17.63 -10.75
C PHE A 110 -4.58 -18.46 -9.58
N THR A 111 -5.22 -17.83 -8.59
CA THR A 111 -5.89 -18.55 -7.48
C THR A 111 -6.96 -19.52 -8.01
N ARG A 112 -7.78 -19.09 -8.95
CA ARG A 112 -8.82 -19.96 -9.55
C ARG A 112 -8.24 -21.13 -10.35
N GLU A 113 -7.14 -20.91 -11.06
CA GLU A 113 -6.54 -21.90 -11.96
C GLU A 113 -5.65 -22.91 -11.22
N SER A 114 -4.92 -22.46 -10.20
CA SER A 114 -3.93 -23.29 -9.49
C SER A 114 -4.43 -23.90 -8.17
N GLY A 115 -5.47 -23.32 -7.57
CA GLY A 115 -5.91 -23.64 -6.23
C GLY A 115 -4.99 -23.11 -5.11
N VAL A 116 -3.92 -22.38 -5.45
CA VAL A 116 -3.06 -21.68 -4.49
C VAL A 116 -3.82 -20.47 -3.94
N THR A 117 -3.75 -20.24 -2.64
CA THR A 117 -4.49 -19.13 -2.04
C THR A 117 -3.89 -17.77 -2.41
N HIS A 118 -4.73 -16.76 -2.44
CA HIS A 118 -4.33 -15.37 -2.70
C HIS A 118 -3.15 -14.94 -1.79
N CYS A 119 -3.24 -15.25 -0.51
CA CYS A 119 -2.21 -14.91 0.47
C CYS A 119 -0.86 -15.61 0.17
N GLU A 120 -0.87 -16.86 -0.24
CA GLU A 120 0.36 -17.58 -0.63
C GLU A 120 1.01 -16.96 -1.84
N ILE A 121 0.22 -16.61 -2.87
CA ILE A 121 0.72 -15.96 -4.09
C ILE A 121 1.43 -14.64 -3.74
N GLU A 122 0.80 -13.80 -2.94
CA GLU A 122 1.36 -12.51 -2.54
C GLU A 122 2.60 -12.67 -1.65
N THR A 123 2.58 -13.64 -0.74
CA THR A 123 3.74 -13.94 0.11
C THR A 123 4.94 -14.39 -0.72
N GLU A 124 4.73 -15.29 -1.67
CA GLU A 124 5.81 -15.75 -2.54
C GLU A 124 6.30 -14.66 -3.49
N PHE A 125 5.42 -13.76 -3.91
CA PHE A 125 5.82 -12.58 -4.69
C PHE A 125 6.72 -11.65 -3.87
N ASP A 126 6.37 -11.34 -2.62
CA ASP A 126 7.23 -10.58 -1.72
C ASP A 126 8.59 -11.28 -1.49
N ASN A 127 8.58 -12.60 -1.26
CA ASN A 127 9.79 -13.39 -1.08
C ASN A 127 10.69 -13.33 -2.33
N MET A 128 10.11 -13.43 -3.52
CA MET A 128 10.83 -13.33 -4.78
C MET A 128 11.47 -11.94 -4.93
N LEU A 129 10.72 -10.87 -4.65
CA LEU A 129 11.23 -9.50 -4.73
C LEU A 129 12.36 -9.25 -3.73
N LEU A 130 12.21 -9.72 -2.48
CA LEU A 130 13.25 -9.62 -1.46
C LEU A 130 14.55 -10.29 -1.91
N ARG A 131 14.48 -11.55 -2.39
CA ARG A 131 15.66 -12.26 -2.92
C ARG A 131 16.30 -11.52 -4.09
N ARG A 132 15.48 -10.98 -5.00
CA ARG A 132 15.95 -10.21 -6.15
C ARG A 132 16.71 -8.95 -5.72
N ASP A 133 16.27 -8.33 -4.65
CA ASP A 133 16.88 -7.12 -4.09
C ASP A 133 18.02 -7.45 -3.09
N GLY A 134 18.39 -8.73 -2.92
CA GLY A 134 19.52 -9.18 -2.10
C GLY A 134 19.21 -9.34 -0.61
N TYR A 135 17.94 -9.39 -0.24
CA TYR A 135 17.49 -9.61 1.14
C TYR A 135 17.09 -11.07 1.37
N ASP A 136 17.28 -11.54 2.60
CA ASP A 136 16.77 -12.82 3.06
C ASP A 136 15.33 -12.67 3.56
N PRO A 137 14.33 -13.31 2.91
CA PRO A 137 12.93 -13.23 3.34
C PRO A 137 12.66 -13.72 4.75
N LEU A 138 13.50 -14.60 5.29
CA LEU A 138 13.32 -15.16 6.64
C LEU A 138 13.72 -14.18 7.74
N THR A 139 14.61 -13.24 7.44
CA THR A 139 15.16 -12.30 8.42
C THR A 139 14.75 -10.85 8.17
N PHE A 140 14.24 -10.54 6.98
CA PHE A 140 13.85 -9.19 6.62
C PHE A 140 12.50 -8.82 7.23
N PHE A 141 12.49 -7.80 8.08
CA PHE A 141 11.25 -7.25 8.64
C PHE A 141 10.59 -6.28 7.66
N THR A 142 9.60 -6.75 6.93
CA THR A 142 8.94 -6.01 5.83
C THR A 142 8.26 -4.72 6.26
N ALA A 143 7.81 -4.62 7.52
CA ALA A 143 7.17 -3.42 8.09
C ALA A 143 8.16 -2.44 8.75
N SER A 144 9.47 -2.64 8.63
CA SER A 144 10.52 -1.83 9.29
C SER A 144 10.50 -0.34 8.92
N HIS A 145 9.81 0.05 7.88
CA HIS A 145 9.69 1.43 7.39
C HIS A 145 8.43 2.15 7.88
N ILE A 146 7.53 1.45 8.57
CA ILE A 146 6.32 2.02 9.16
C ILE A 146 6.65 2.44 10.59
N HIS A 147 6.63 3.74 10.86
CA HIS A 147 6.96 4.34 12.16
C HIS A 147 5.82 5.21 12.67
#